data_840e41e455ad6d25dff32fbea42c4661
#
_entry.id   840e41e455ad6d25dff32fbea42c4661
#
_cell.length_a   1.000
_cell.length_b   1.000
_cell.length_c   1.000
_cell.angle_alpha   90.00
_cell.angle_beta   90.00
_cell.angle_gamma   90.00
#
_symmetry.space_group_name_H-M   'P 1'
#
loop_
_entity.id
_entity.type
_entity.pdbx_description
1 polymer ?
#
loop_
_entity_poly.entity_id
_entity_poly.type
_entity_poly.pdbx_seq_one_letter_code
_entity_poly.pdbx_strand_id
1 'polypeptide(L)'
;MSGRSPRVVALGGGHGLAATLSALRAVTSEITAIVTVADNGGSSGRLRDEFSIIPPGDLRMALAALCADDDWGRGWAEIMQYRFASTGPLDGHAVGNLLLAALWNKGEDPVAGLDRVGSLLKVIGRVLPMSKEPLDIEATFTNSTGRFIVKGQVEVATAKGRLESLRLHPENPAALDESLQAIEEADWIVMGPGSWFSSVLPHLLVPEQRRAIINSKAKKLLILNLDSASASGHTFNSGEFAGYTPLEHIKILQEYAPGLRFDYLIADESLELRGDEMQKHLSSTGGELIAADLRDNATLIHHSSKKLTSLFAHIVSETLLG
;
A
#
# COMPACT_ATOMS: atom_id res chain seq x y z
N MET A 1 30.39 -0.88 -14.74
CA MET A 1 29.33 -1.83 -15.15
C MET A 1 28.05 -1.05 -15.25
N SER A 2 27.41 -0.99 -16.42
CA SER A 2 26.08 -0.38 -16.57
C SER A 2 25.09 -1.32 -15.89
N GLY A 3 24.84 -1.10 -14.61
CA GLY A 3 23.82 -1.85 -13.88
C GLY A 3 22.44 -1.53 -14.48
N ARG A 4 21.63 -2.55 -14.76
CA ARG A 4 20.20 -2.34 -15.11
C ARG A 4 19.50 -1.64 -13.95
N SER A 5 18.49 -0.84 -14.27
CA SER A 5 17.61 -0.27 -13.24
C SER A 5 16.99 -1.37 -12.40
N PRO A 6 16.95 -1.23 -11.07
CA PRO A 6 16.35 -2.25 -10.20
C PRO A 6 14.84 -2.38 -10.46
N ARG A 7 14.35 -3.62 -10.55
CA ARG A 7 12.93 -3.93 -10.61
C ARG A 7 12.33 -3.90 -9.21
N VAL A 8 11.35 -3.01 -9.01
CA VAL A 8 10.73 -2.78 -7.71
C VAL A 8 9.25 -3.14 -7.75
N VAL A 9 8.83 -4.00 -6.85
CA VAL A 9 7.40 -4.24 -6.58
C VAL A 9 7.00 -3.47 -5.33
N ALA A 10 5.97 -2.64 -5.42
CA ALA A 10 5.39 -1.91 -4.29
C ALA A 10 4.00 -2.45 -3.97
N LEU A 11 3.80 -2.89 -2.73
CA LEU A 11 2.57 -3.51 -2.22
C LEU A 11 1.86 -2.55 -1.26
N GLY A 12 0.58 -2.30 -1.47
CA GLY A 12 -0.18 -1.44 -0.57
C GLY A 12 -1.48 -0.91 -1.16
N GLY A 13 -1.92 0.24 -0.66
CA GLY A 13 -3.09 0.98 -1.10
C GLY A 13 -3.09 2.42 -0.59
N GLY A 14 -4.01 3.23 -1.09
CA GLY A 14 -4.27 4.59 -0.64
C GLY A 14 -3.10 5.56 -0.74
N HIS A 15 -3.11 6.56 0.15
CA HIS A 15 -2.13 7.64 0.17
C HIS A 15 -0.71 7.15 0.49
N GLY A 16 -0.58 6.12 1.34
CA GLY A 16 0.71 5.57 1.71
C GLY A 16 1.45 4.99 0.50
N LEU A 17 0.80 4.11 -0.26
CA LEU A 17 1.36 3.56 -1.49
C LEU A 17 1.64 4.67 -2.52
N ALA A 18 0.75 5.65 -2.68
CA ALA A 18 0.96 6.76 -3.60
C ALA A 18 2.23 7.55 -3.27
N ALA A 19 2.52 7.81 -1.99
CA ALA A 19 3.76 8.46 -1.56
C ALA A 19 4.99 7.62 -1.90
N THR A 20 4.93 6.31 -1.65
CA THR A 20 6.00 5.36 -2.01
C THR A 20 6.25 5.34 -3.52
N LEU A 21 5.20 5.22 -4.34
CA LEU A 21 5.30 5.20 -5.80
C LEU A 21 5.87 6.51 -6.36
N SER A 22 5.42 7.65 -5.83
CA SER A 22 5.96 8.96 -6.21
C SER A 22 7.45 9.08 -5.88
N ALA A 23 7.92 8.45 -4.81
CA ALA A 23 9.33 8.41 -4.45
C ALA A 23 10.12 7.44 -5.35
N LEU A 24 9.60 6.24 -5.59
CA LEU A 24 10.26 5.20 -6.37
C LEU A 24 10.47 5.61 -7.83
N ARG A 25 9.51 6.31 -8.45
CA ARG A 25 9.63 6.74 -9.85
C ARG A 25 10.82 7.68 -10.12
N ALA A 26 11.35 8.32 -9.07
CA ALA A 26 12.55 9.14 -9.17
C ALA A 26 13.85 8.31 -9.06
N VAL A 27 13.75 7.02 -8.70
CA VAL A 27 14.88 6.12 -8.48
C VAL A 27 14.98 5.06 -9.57
N THR A 28 13.84 4.57 -10.06
CA THR A 28 13.79 3.55 -11.12
C THR A 28 12.55 3.73 -12.01
N SER A 29 12.63 3.26 -13.26
CA SER A 29 11.50 3.14 -14.18
C SER A 29 10.81 1.76 -14.12
N GLU A 30 11.47 0.77 -13.52
CA GLU A 30 11.03 -0.63 -13.47
C GLU A 30 10.18 -0.88 -12.22
N ILE A 31 9.00 -0.24 -12.15
CA ILE A 31 8.10 -0.30 -10.98
C ILE A 31 6.85 -1.10 -11.34
N THR A 32 6.47 -2.04 -10.47
CA THR A 32 5.14 -2.66 -10.48
C THR A 32 4.45 -2.39 -9.16
N ALA A 33 3.36 -1.63 -9.20
CA ALA A 33 2.48 -1.42 -8.05
C ALA A 33 1.42 -2.53 -8.02
N ILE A 34 1.38 -3.32 -6.95
CA ILE A 34 0.30 -4.29 -6.71
C ILE A 34 -0.59 -3.70 -5.64
N VAL A 35 -1.84 -3.40 -5.99
CA VAL A 35 -2.74 -2.54 -5.22
C VAL A 35 -3.90 -3.35 -4.64
N THR A 36 -4.28 -3.05 -3.40
CA THR A 36 -5.45 -3.65 -2.75
C THR A 36 -6.75 -3.32 -3.47
N VAL A 37 -7.69 -4.26 -3.48
CA VAL A 37 -9.01 -4.13 -4.12
C VAL A 37 -10.14 -4.42 -3.13
N ALA A 38 -9.97 -3.97 -1.89
CA ALA A 38 -10.93 -4.18 -0.80
C ALA A 38 -11.60 -2.88 -0.33
N ASP A 39 -11.40 -1.75 -1.04
CA ASP A 39 -11.98 -0.45 -0.70
C ASP A 39 -13.51 -0.46 -0.90
N ASN A 40 -14.23 -0.14 0.17
CA ASN A 40 -15.68 0.03 0.18
C ASN A 40 -16.11 1.47 0.47
N GLY A 41 -15.18 2.42 0.53
CA GLY A 41 -15.44 3.80 0.92
C GLY A 41 -15.75 4.75 -0.23
N GLY A 42 -16.50 5.81 0.06
CA GLY A 42 -16.71 6.98 -0.79
C GLY A 42 -17.08 6.67 -2.24
N SER A 43 -16.32 7.23 -3.18
CA SER A 43 -16.55 7.06 -4.62
C SER A 43 -16.30 5.61 -5.08
N SER A 44 -15.30 4.93 -4.51
CA SER A 44 -14.98 3.54 -4.87
C SER A 44 -16.09 2.58 -4.48
N GLY A 45 -16.57 2.68 -3.23
CA GLY A 45 -17.63 1.82 -2.72
C GLY A 45 -18.91 1.97 -3.54
N ARG A 46 -19.35 3.22 -3.81
CA ARG A 46 -20.55 3.46 -4.63
C ARG A 46 -20.47 2.84 -6.03
N LEU A 47 -19.31 2.98 -6.72
CA LEU A 47 -19.12 2.41 -8.06
C LEU A 47 -19.03 0.88 -8.02
N ARG A 48 -18.36 0.33 -7.00
CA ARG A 48 -18.29 -1.11 -6.78
C ARG A 48 -19.68 -1.72 -6.56
N ASP A 49 -20.52 -1.08 -5.74
CA ASP A 49 -21.86 -1.56 -5.43
C ASP A 49 -22.80 -1.47 -6.63
N GLU A 50 -22.68 -0.40 -7.45
CA GLU A 50 -23.51 -0.18 -8.63
C GLU A 50 -23.16 -1.10 -9.80
N PHE A 51 -21.85 -1.34 -10.04
CA PHE A 51 -21.38 -2.04 -11.25
C PHE A 51 -20.75 -3.41 -10.97
N SER A 52 -20.66 -3.84 -9.71
CA SER A 52 -20.01 -5.10 -9.31
C SER A 52 -18.56 -5.25 -9.84
N ILE A 53 -17.81 -4.13 -9.84
CA ILE A 53 -16.43 -4.04 -10.31
C ILE A 53 -15.46 -4.00 -9.13
N ILE A 54 -14.16 -4.19 -9.39
CA ILE A 54 -13.13 -3.93 -8.39
C ILE A 54 -13.12 -2.42 -8.03
N PRO A 55 -12.82 -2.05 -6.77
CA PRO A 55 -12.82 -0.66 -6.34
C PRO A 55 -11.70 0.13 -7.04
N PRO A 56 -12.03 1.23 -7.76
CA PRO A 56 -11.04 1.94 -8.57
C PRO A 56 -10.15 2.90 -7.77
N GLY A 57 -10.48 3.24 -6.52
CA GLY A 57 -9.89 4.36 -5.79
C GLY A 57 -8.39 4.27 -5.61
N ASP A 58 -7.91 3.18 -5.01
CA ASP A 58 -6.49 2.98 -4.75
C ASP A 58 -5.70 2.77 -6.04
N LEU A 59 -6.28 2.04 -7.00
CA LEU A 59 -5.71 1.83 -8.34
C LEU A 59 -5.53 3.16 -9.09
N ARG A 60 -6.55 4.04 -9.06
CA ARG A 60 -6.47 5.40 -9.59
C ARG A 60 -5.36 6.21 -8.92
N MET A 61 -5.24 6.12 -7.60
CA MET A 61 -4.20 6.84 -6.86
C MET A 61 -2.81 6.36 -7.25
N ALA A 62 -2.61 5.05 -7.43
CA ALA A 62 -1.36 4.49 -7.91
C ALA A 62 -1.01 4.95 -9.33
N LEU A 63 -1.99 4.94 -10.26
CA LEU A 63 -1.81 5.48 -11.61
C LEU A 63 -1.40 6.96 -11.58
N ALA A 64 -2.09 7.78 -10.80
CA ALA A 64 -1.78 9.21 -10.68
C ALA A 64 -0.38 9.46 -10.08
N ALA A 65 0.04 8.64 -9.09
CA ALA A 65 1.37 8.73 -8.48
C ALA A 65 2.51 8.35 -9.45
N LEU A 66 2.22 7.49 -10.42
CA LEU A 66 3.18 7.05 -11.43
C LEU A 66 3.11 7.85 -12.74
N CYS A 67 2.23 8.85 -12.89
CA CYS A 67 2.22 9.74 -14.06
C CYS A 67 3.60 10.34 -14.29
N ALA A 68 3.94 10.59 -15.57
CA ALA A 68 5.18 11.26 -15.93
C ALA A 68 5.32 12.61 -15.22
N ASP A 69 6.55 13.02 -14.94
CA ASP A 69 6.84 14.30 -14.27
C ASP A 69 7.08 15.43 -15.30
N ASP A 70 6.20 15.47 -16.30
CA ASP A 70 6.10 16.54 -17.28
C ASP A 70 4.75 17.27 -17.15
N ASP A 71 4.51 18.30 -17.94
CA ASP A 71 3.26 19.07 -17.90
C ASP A 71 2.04 18.20 -18.25
N TRP A 72 2.21 17.21 -19.14
CA TRP A 72 1.16 16.26 -19.49
C TRP A 72 0.82 15.36 -18.29
N GLY A 73 1.81 14.73 -17.68
CA GLY A 73 1.61 13.83 -16.56
C GLY A 73 1.04 14.54 -15.34
N ARG A 74 1.55 15.72 -14.98
CA ARG A 74 1.01 16.53 -13.89
C ARG A 74 -0.45 16.93 -14.14
N GLY A 75 -0.76 17.43 -15.34
CA GLY A 75 -2.13 17.82 -15.69
C GLY A 75 -3.11 16.64 -15.64
N TRP A 76 -2.69 15.48 -16.15
CA TRP A 76 -3.54 14.29 -16.07
C TRP A 76 -3.65 13.72 -14.64
N ALA A 77 -2.61 13.79 -13.84
CA ALA A 77 -2.69 13.40 -12.45
C ALA A 77 -3.71 14.26 -11.68
N GLU A 78 -3.76 15.57 -11.94
CA GLU A 78 -4.79 16.47 -11.37
C GLU A 78 -6.18 16.09 -11.85
N ILE A 79 -6.37 15.84 -13.15
CA ILE A 79 -7.67 15.41 -13.70
C ILE A 79 -8.13 14.08 -13.08
N MET A 80 -7.25 13.10 -12.99
CA MET A 80 -7.56 11.80 -12.39
C MET A 80 -7.99 11.93 -10.93
N GLN A 81 -7.39 12.86 -10.21
CA GLN A 81 -7.67 13.11 -8.78
C GLN A 81 -8.87 14.06 -8.56
N TYR A 82 -9.27 14.80 -9.60
CA TYR A 82 -10.38 15.77 -9.47
C TYR A 82 -11.65 15.08 -8.99
N ARG A 83 -12.30 15.67 -8.00
CA ARG A 83 -13.60 15.22 -7.48
C ARG A 83 -14.67 16.24 -7.82
N PHE A 84 -15.78 15.74 -8.32
CA PHE A 84 -16.95 16.59 -8.53
C PHE A 84 -17.48 17.14 -7.20
N ALA A 85 -17.78 18.43 -7.19
CA ALA A 85 -18.48 19.10 -6.10
C ALA A 85 -19.85 19.52 -6.62
N SER A 86 -20.90 18.85 -6.16
CA SER A 86 -22.27 19.10 -6.62
C SER A 86 -23.28 18.67 -5.55
N THR A 87 -24.58 18.87 -5.82
CA THR A 87 -25.66 18.33 -4.98
C THR A 87 -26.33 17.11 -5.60
N GLY A 88 -25.75 16.59 -6.68
CA GLY A 88 -26.32 15.46 -7.44
C GLY A 88 -25.53 14.15 -7.22
N PRO A 89 -25.89 13.09 -7.95
CA PRO A 89 -25.28 11.76 -7.80
C PRO A 89 -23.76 11.71 -8.04
N LEU A 90 -23.22 12.64 -8.83
CA LEU A 90 -21.78 12.69 -9.10
C LEU A 90 -20.96 13.32 -7.96
N ASP A 91 -21.60 13.88 -6.94
CA ASP A 91 -20.89 14.51 -5.84
C ASP A 91 -19.86 13.58 -5.19
N GLY A 92 -18.63 14.09 -5.04
CA GLY A 92 -17.51 13.37 -4.46
C GLY A 92 -16.93 12.25 -5.34
N HIS A 93 -17.48 11.96 -6.53
CA HIS A 93 -16.85 11.02 -7.46
C HIS A 93 -15.57 11.59 -8.06
N ALA A 94 -14.49 10.79 -8.06
CA ALA A 94 -13.28 11.15 -8.75
C ALA A 94 -13.38 10.81 -10.25
N VAL A 95 -12.89 11.71 -11.12
CA VAL A 95 -12.91 11.51 -12.58
C VAL A 95 -12.23 10.19 -12.97
N GLY A 96 -11.05 9.91 -12.41
CA GLY A 96 -10.33 8.67 -12.71
C GLY A 96 -11.06 7.42 -12.23
N ASN A 97 -11.84 7.49 -11.14
CA ASN A 97 -12.69 6.38 -10.73
C ASN A 97 -13.79 6.10 -11.76
N LEU A 98 -14.43 7.14 -12.28
CA LEU A 98 -15.46 7.02 -13.32
C LEU A 98 -14.85 6.48 -14.62
N LEU A 99 -13.65 6.92 -14.99
CA LEU A 99 -12.94 6.44 -16.17
C LEU A 99 -12.65 4.92 -16.09
N LEU A 100 -12.10 4.46 -14.99
CA LEU A 100 -11.83 3.03 -14.77
C LEU A 100 -13.14 2.22 -14.73
N ALA A 101 -14.14 2.70 -14.00
CA ALA A 101 -15.45 2.05 -13.93
C ALA A 101 -16.09 1.92 -15.32
N ALA A 102 -15.99 2.94 -16.16
CA ALA A 102 -16.55 2.90 -17.52
C ALA A 102 -15.86 1.84 -18.40
N LEU A 103 -14.52 1.68 -18.31
CA LEU A 103 -13.79 0.65 -19.04
C LEU A 103 -14.20 -0.76 -18.61
N TRP A 104 -14.24 -1.01 -17.31
CA TRP A 104 -14.59 -2.31 -16.76
C TRP A 104 -16.07 -2.67 -16.97
N ASN A 105 -16.98 -1.70 -16.81
CA ASN A 105 -18.40 -1.90 -17.08
C ASN A 105 -18.66 -2.17 -18.57
N LYS A 106 -17.82 -1.66 -19.48
CA LYS A 106 -17.86 -2.00 -20.92
C LYS A 106 -17.40 -3.42 -21.21
N GLY A 107 -16.86 -4.16 -20.22
CA GLY A 107 -16.40 -5.52 -20.35
C GLY A 107 -14.88 -5.66 -20.59
N GLU A 108 -14.11 -4.61 -20.37
CA GLU A 108 -12.65 -4.72 -20.46
C GLU A 108 -12.11 -5.46 -19.22
N ASP A 109 -11.11 -6.31 -19.42
CA ASP A 109 -10.42 -6.98 -18.31
C ASP A 109 -9.79 -5.93 -17.36
N PRO A 110 -9.84 -6.12 -16.04
CA PRO A 110 -9.33 -5.15 -15.09
C PRO A 110 -7.89 -4.71 -15.36
N VAL A 111 -7.01 -5.64 -15.68
CA VAL A 111 -5.59 -5.35 -15.98
C VAL A 111 -5.46 -4.58 -17.29
N ALA A 112 -6.17 -5.02 -18.34
CA ALA A 112 -6.15 -4.33 -19.63
C ALA A 112 -6.67 -2.89 -19.52
N GLY A 113 -7.71 -2.65 -18.71
CA GLY A 113 -8.22 -1.31 -18.43
C GLY A 113 -7.18 -0.42 -17.74
N LEU A 114 -6.46 -0.97 -16.74
CA LEU A 114 -5.38 -0.25 -16.07
C LEU A 114 -4.21 0.04 -17.01
N ASP A 115 -3.77 -0.93 -17.83
CA ASP A 115 -2.71 -0.75 -18.81
C ASP A 115 -3.10 0.32 -19.86
N ARG A 116 -4.36 0.37 -20.29
CA ARG A 116 -4.89 1.39 -21.20
C ARG A 116 -4.83 2.79 -20.59
N VAL A 117 -5.30 2.94 -19.34
CA VAL A 117 -5.23 4.23 -18.63
C VAL A 117 -3.76 4.59 -18.37
N GLY A 118 -2.94 3.63 -17.96
CA GLY A 118 -1.50 3.82 -17.77
C GLY A 118 -0.81 4.35 -19.02
N SER A 119 -1.14 3.81 -20.20
CA SER A 119 -0.61 4.29 -21.47
C SER A 119 -1.06 5.71 -21.78
N LEU A 120 -2.32 6.07 -21.53
CA LEU A 120 -2.85 7.43 -21.69
C LEU A 120 -2.10 8.43 -20.80
N LEU A 121 -1.83 8.04 -19.56
CA LEU A 121 -1.17 8.87 -18.56
C LEU A 121 0.36 8.86 -18.69
N LYS A 122 0.92 8.03 -19.57
CA LYS A 122 2.36 7.77 -19.69
C LYS A 122 2.99 7.41 -18.34
N VAL A 123 2.36 6.50 -17.62
CA VAL A 123 2.86 6.11 -16.29
C VAL A 123 4.24 5.48 -16.38
N ILE A 124 5.07 5.74 -15.39
CA ILE A 124 6.38 5.12 -15.20
C ILE A 124 6.17 3.82 -14.41
N GLY A 125 6.29 2.68 -15.08
CA GLY A 125 6.01 1.38 -14.50
C GLY A 125 4.59 0.87 -14.81
N ARG A 126 4.07 -0.04 -13.96
CA ARG A 126 2.78 -0.71 -14.16
C ARG A 126 1.96 -0.77 -12.87
N VAL A 127 0.64 -0.70 -12.99
CA VAL A 127 -0.29 -0.85 -11.87
C VAL A 127 -1.13 -2.09 -12.07
N LEU A 128 -1.12 -2.98 -11.10
CA LEU A 128 -1.87 -4.24 -11.08
C LEU A 128 -2.78 -4.29 -9.85
N PRO A 129 -3.99 -4.83 -9.93
CA PRO A 129 -4.79 -5.14 -8.76
C PRO A 129 -4.24 -6.41 -8.10
N MET A 130 -4.39 -6.54 -6.78
CA MET A 130 -4.00 -7.77 -6.07
C MET A 130 -4.88 -8.98 -6.43
N SER A 131 -6.08 -8.74 -6.95
CA SER A 131 -7.05 -9.73 -7.44
C SER A 131 -7.89 -9.12 -8.54
N LYS A 132 -8.38 -9.91 -9.50
CA LYS A 132 -9.34 -9.48 -10.53
C LYS A 132 -10.76 -9.36 -9.99
N GLU A 133 -11.02 -9.91 -8.81
CA GLU A 133 -12.31 -9.87 -8.15
C GLU A 133 -12.30 -8.87 -7.00
N PRO A 134 -13.41 -8.17 -6.74
CA PRO A 134 -13.54 -7.31 -5.57
C PRO A 134 -13.46 -8.16 -4.30
N LEU A 135 -12.70 -7.66 -3.31
CA LEU A 135 -12.51 -8.33 -2.04
C LEU A 135 -13.21 -7.55 -0.93
N ASP A 136 -13.77 -8.27 0.04
CA ASP A 136 -14.22 -7.68 1.30
C ASP A 136 -13.28 -8.07 2.43
N ILE A 137 -13.12 -7.16 3.39
CA ILE A 137 -12.34 -7.41 4.61
C ILE A 137 -13.30 -7.63 5.76
N GLU A 138 -13.07 -8.70 6.51
CA GLU A 138 -13.71 -8.97 7.80
C GLU A 138 -12.65 -9.11 8.87
N ALA A 139 -12.81 -8.39 9.97
CA ALA A 139 -11.93 -8.47 11.11
C ALA A 139 -12.70 -8.79 12.39
N THR A 140 -12.10 -9.59 13.26
CA THR A 140 -12.56 -9.80 14.61
C THR A 140 -11.67 -9.02 15.56
N PHE A 141 -12.28 -8.20 16.39
CA PHE A 141 -11.61 -7.41 17.42
C PHE A 141 -12.10 -7.77 18.82
N THR A 142 -11.26 -7.52 19.81
CA THR A 142 -11.61 -7.57 21.23
C THR A 142 -11.31 -6.22 21.87
N ASN A 143 -12.23 -5.75 22.71
CA ASN A 143 -12.06 -4.59 23.57
C ASN A 143 -12.61 -4.85 24.98
N SER A 144 -12.73 -3.83 25.83
CA SER A 144 -13.24 -3.93 27.19
C SER A 144 -14.71 -4.41 27.29
N THR A 145 -15.49 -4.31 26.20
CA THR A 145 -16.90 -4.73 26.14
C THR A 145 -17.06 -6.15 25.56
N GLY A 146 -15.99 -6.76 25.07
CA GLY A 146 -15.99 -8.11 24.53
C GLY A 146 -15.51 -8.20 23.09
N ARG A 147 -15.81 -9.33 22.47
CA ARG A 147 -15.45 -9.67 21.09
C ARG A 147 -16.52 -9.18 20.12
N PHE A 148 -16.10 -8.58 18.99
CA PHE A 148 -17.01 -8.12 17.95
C PHE A 148 -16.38 -8.28 16.55
N ILE A 149 -17.24 -8.41 15.54
CA ILE A 149 -16.86 -8.58 14.15
C ILE A 149 -17.18 -7.29 13.39
N VAL A 150 -16.27 -6.89 12.52
CA VAL A 150 -16.38 -5.71 11.67
C VAL A 150 -16.15 -6.14 10.22
N LYS A 151 -16.99 -5.65 9.29
CA LYS A 151 -16.86 -5.91 7.85
C LYS A 151 -16.72 -4.58 7.11
N GLY A 152 -15.85 -4.57 6.11
CA GLY A 152 -15.57 -3.41 5.28
C GLY A 152 -14.25 -2.73 5.65
N GLN A 153 -13.60 -2.15 4.66
CA GLN A 153 -12.29 -1.53 4.80
C GLN A 153 -12.32 -0.31 5.72
N VAL A 154 -13.30 0.56 5.55
CA VAL A 154 -13.46 1.79 6.35
C VAL A 154 -13.75 1.44 7.80
N GLU A 155 -14.63 0.48 8.01
CA GLU A 155 -15.06 0.02 9.32
C GLU A 155 -13.91 -0.65 10.08
N VAL A 156 -13.12 -1.48 9.39
CA VAL A 156 -11.93 -2.14 9.97
C VAL A 156 -10.86 -1.12 10.32
N ALA A 157 -10.59 -0.14 9.43
CA ALA A 157 -9.58 0.89 9.67
C ALA A 157 -9.95 1.84 10.83
N THR A 158 -11.23 1.96 11.15
CA THR A 158 -11.72 2.83 12.25
C THR A 158 -12.10 2.09 13.52
N ALA A 159 -12.07 0.75 13.50
CA ALA A 159 -12.42 -0.09 14.64
C ALA A 159 -11.50 0.14 15.84
N LYS A 160 -12.10 0.19 17.04
CA LYS A 160 -11.36 0.37 18.29
C LYS A 160 -11.32 -0.95 19.05
N GLY A 161 -10.16 -1.58 19.03
CA GLY A 161 -9.96 -2.86 19.70
C GLY A 161 -8.66 -3.52 19.30
N ARG A 162 -8.37 -4.64 19.91
CA ARG A 162 -7.23 -5.47 19.55
C ARG A 162 -7.64 -6.47 18.49
N LEU A 163 -6.92 -6.54 17.38
CA LEU A 163 -7.19 -7.48 16.29
C LEU A 163 -6.95 -8.92 16.78
N GLU A 164 -7.93 -9.79 16.60
CA GLU A 164 -7.80 -11.24 16.81
C GLU A 164 -7.64 -11.99 15.49
N SER A 165 -8.39 -11.59 14.47
CA SER A 165 -8.28 -12.20 13.15
C SER A 165 -8.73 -11.23 12.03
N LEU A 166 -8.13 -11.39 10.87
CA LEU A 166 -8.46 -10.68 9.64
C LEU A 166 -8.63 -11.69 8.51
N ARG A 167 -9.68 -11.53 7.70
CA ARG A 167 -9.98 -12.42 6.58
C ARG A 167 -10.40 -11.62 5.36
N LEU A 168 -10.22 -12.20 4.18
CA LEU A 168 -10.78 -11.71 2.93
C LEU A 168 -12.00 -12.56 2.54
N HIS A 169 -12.93 -11.92 1.87
CA HIS A 169 -14.05 -12.58 1.19
C HIS A 169 -14.04 -12.20 -0.30
N PRO A 170 -14.05 -13.22 -1.22
CA PRO A 170 -14.04 -14.63 -0.94
C PRO A 170 -12.78 -15.09 -0.19
N GLU A 171 -12.87 -16.19 0.57
CA GLU A 171 -11.71 -16.79 1.22
C GLU A 171 -10.75 -17.35 0.16
N ASN A 172 -9.45 -17.17 0.41
CA ASN A 172 -8.38 -17.61 -0.51
C ASN A 172 -8.56 -17.09 -1.96
N PRO A 173 -8.67 -15.78 -2.17
CA PRO A 173 -8.80 -15.24 -3.51
C PRO A 173 -7.56 -15.59 -4.35
N ALA A 174 -7.77 -15.79 -5.65
CA ALA A 174 -6.69 -16.05 -6.60
C ALA A 174 -5.82 -14.79 -6.77
N ALA A 175 -4.51 -14.98 -6.78
CA ALA A 175 -3.57 -13.92 -7.19
C ALA A 175 -3.58 -13.79 -8.73
N LEU A 176 -3.14 -12.63 -9.21
CA LEU A 176 -2.85 -12.46 -10.64
C LEU A 176 -1.51 -13.08 -11.00
N ASP A 177 -1.48 -13.78 -12.15
CA ASP A 177 -0.23 -14.32 -12.68
C ASP A 177 0.81 -13.24 -12.92
N GLU A 178 0.40 -12.07 -13.46
CA GLU A 178 1.26 -10.91 -13.69
C GLU A 178 1.85 -10.37 -12.38
N SER A 179 1.07 -10.40 -11.28
CA SER A 179 1.56 -9.98 -9.96
C SER A 179 2.56 -10.99 -9.38
N LEU A 180 2.30 -12.28 -9.56
CA LEU A 180 3.22 -13.34 -9.12
C LEU A 180 4.54 -13.26 -9.89
N GLN A 181 4.48 -13.09 -11.22
CA GLN A 181 5.66 -12.90 -12.05
C GLN A 181 6.45 -11.66 -11.62
N ALA A 182 5.79 -10.52 -11.40
CA ALA A 182 6.46 -9.31 -10.96
C ALA A 182 7.19 -9.50 -9.63
N ILE A 183 6.59 -10.22 -8.65
CA ILE A 183 7.21 -10.55 -7.36
C ILE A 183 8.42 -11.48 -7.53
N GLU A 184 8.33 -12.48 -8.42
CA GLU A 184 9.42 -13.42 -8.67
C GLU A 184 10.63 -12.73 -9.32
N GLU A 185 10.37 -11.79 -10.23
CA GLU A 185 11.39 -11.07 -10.98
C GLU A 185 11.95 -9.83 -10.25
N ALA A 186 11.37 -9.45 -9.13
CA ALA A 186 11.75 -8.25 -8.39
C ALA A 186 13.18 -8.34 -7.82
N ASP A 187 13.86 -7.21 -7.82
CA ASP A 187 15.08 -7.00 -7.03
C ASP A 187 14.73 -6.48 -5.63
N TRP A 188 13.61 -5.74 -5.54
CA TRP A 188 13.10 -5.14 -4.30
C TRP A 188 11.59 -5.31 -4.18
N ILE A 189 11.14 -5.63 -2.97
CA ILE A 189 9.72 -5.61 -2.59
C ILE A 189 9.55 -4.59 -1.47
N VAL A 190 8.72 -3.57 -1.70
CA VAL A 190 8.41 -2.52 -0.73
C VAL A 190 6.98 -2.71 -0.25
N MET A 191 6.79 -2.83 1.06
CA MET A 191 5.48 -2.94 1.69
C MET A 191 5.18 -1.69 2.53
N GLY A 192 4.00 -1.11 2.35
CA GLY A 192 3.60 0.11 3.05
C GLY A 192 4.28 1.40 2.54
N PRO A 193 4.11 2.53 3.28
CA PRO A 193 3.23 2.67 4.44
C PRO A 193 1.75 2.56 4.06
N GLY A 194 0.87 2.59 5.03
CA GLY A 194 -0.58 2.54 4.81
C GLY A 194 -1.27 1.77 5.93
N SER A 195 -2.61 1.78 5.92
CA SER A 195 -3.38 0.99 6.87
C SER A 195 -2.90 -0.46 6.90
N TRP A 196 -2.53 -0.94 8.09
CA TRP A 196 -2.02 -2.30 8.27
C TRP A 196 -3.08 -3.32 7.90
N PHE A 197 -4.32 -3.08 8.33
CA PHE A 197 -5.40 -4.06 8.20
C PHE A 197 -6.09 -4.01 6.84
N SER A 198 -6.06 -2.86 6.17
CA SER A 198 -6.78 -2.69 4.90
C SER A 198 -5.87 -2.53 3.67
N SER A 199 -4.58 -2.18 3.87
CA SER A 199 -3.68 -1.93 2.74
C SER A 199 -2.43 -2.82 2.72
N VAL A 200 -1.94 -3.29 3.88
CA VAL A 200 -0.71 -4.09 3.96
C VAL A 200 -1.01 -5.58 4.17
N LEU A 201 -1.73 -5.93 5.24
CA LEU A 201 -2.09 -7.32 5.55
C LEU A 201 -2.86 -8.04 4.45
N PRO A 202 -3.80 -7.41 3.71
CA PRO A 202 -4.52 -8.09 2.64
C PRO A 202 -3.63 -8.78 1.63
N HIS A 203 -2.46 -8.23 1.31
CA HIS A 203 -1.49 -8.86 0.41
C HIS A 203 -0.97 -10.21 0.92
N LEU A 204 -0.92 -10.39 2.24
CA LEU A 204 -0.49 -11.63 2.88
C LEU A 204 -1.66 -12.62 3.09
N LEU A 205 -2.90 -12.17 2.87
CA LEU A 205 -4.09 -13.01 2.93
C LEU A 205 -4.43 -13.69 1.59
N VAL A 206 -3.78 -13.28 0.49
CA VAL A 206 -3.81 -13.99 -0.80
C VAL A 206 -2.74 -15.08 -0.77
N PRO A 207 -3.10 -16.38 -0.73
CA PRO A 207 -2.16 -17.45 -0.39
C PRO A 207 -0.98 -17.58 -1.37
N GLU A 208 -1.25 -17.41 -2.67
CA GLU A 208 -0.22 -17.51 -3.71
C GLU A 208 0.73 -16.31 -3.65
N GLN A 209 0.19 -15.10 -3.51
CA GLN A 209 0.97 -13.88 -3.37
C GLN A 209 1.84 -13.92 -2.11
N ARG A 210 1.28 -14.36 -0.96
CA ARG A 210 2.05 -14.56 0.28
C ARG A 210 3.23 -15.50 0.08
N ARG A 211 3.00 -16.66 -0.58
CA ARG A 211 4.08 -17.62 -0.88
C ARG A 211 5.13 -17.00 -1.78
N ALA A 212 4.72 -16.28 -2.83
CA ALA A 212 5.62 -15.59 -3.73
C ALA A 212 6.51 -14.56 -2.99
N ILE A 213 5.91 -13.73 -2.12
CA ILE A 213 6.63 -12.73 -1.32
C ILE A 213 7.63 -13.40 -0.38
N ILE A 214 7.23 -14.46 0.35
CA ILE A 214 8.12 -15.15 1.29
C ILE A 214 9.32 -15.77 0.55
N ASN A 215 9.08 -16.43 -0.58
CA ASN A 215 10.08 -17.18 -1.33
C ASN A 215 10.94 -16.31 -2.26
N SER A 216 10.51 -15.08 -2.53
CA SER A 216 11.26 -14.16 -3.40
C SER A 216 12.65 -13.89 -2.84
N LYS A 217 13.65 -13.84 -3.74
CA LYS A 217 15.03 -13.43 -3.44
C LYS A 217 15.20 -11.91 -3.33
N ALA A 218 14.16 -11.15 -3.70
CA ALA A 218 14.16 -9.71 -3.60
C ALA A 218 14.46 -9.24 -2.17
N LYS A 219 15.16 -8.13 -2.04
CA LYS A 219 15.27 -7.41 -0.78
C LYS A 219 13.90 -6.87 -0.38
N LYS A 220 13.51 -7.09 0.86
CA LYS A 220 12.19 -6.72 1.38
C LYS A 220 12.29 -5.54 2.34
N LEU A 221 11.60 -4.46 1.99
CA LEU A 221 11.51 -3.25 2.80
C LEU A 221 10.10 -3.15 3.38
N LEU A 222 10.01 -2.84 4.67
CA LEU A 222 8.77 -2.48 5.33
C LEU A 222 8.85 -1.03 5.79
N ILE A 223 7.92 -0.19 5.34
CA ILE A 223 7.82 1.20 5.79
C ILE A 223 6.74 1.28 6.85
N LEU A 224 7.13 1.68 8.06
CA LEU A 224 6.21 1.85 9.17
C LEU A 224 5.36 3.11 9.01
N ASN A 225 4.16 3.08 9.57
CA ASN A 225 3.31 4.26 9.63
C ASN A 225 3.84 5.29 10.65
N LEU A 226 3.48 6.54 10.42
CA LEU A 226 3.86 7.67 11.28
C LEU A 226 3.08 7.70 12.60
N ASP A 227 1.91 7.10 12.66
CA ASP A 227 0.95 7.17 13.77
C ASP A 227 1.09 6.06 14.81
N SER A 228 2.14 5.24 14.73
CA SER A 228 2.42 4.30 15.81
C SER A 228 2.77 5.09 17.07
N ALA A 229 2.00 4.91 18.13
CA ALA A 229 2.03 5.56 19.42
C ALA A 229 3.23 6.50 19.67
N SER A 230 3.10 7.77 19.30
CA SER A 230 4.12 8.78 19.56
C SER A 230 4.10 9.14 21.04
N ALA A 231 5.27 9.13 21.68
CA ALA A 231 5.49 9.59 23.05
C ALA A 231 5.14 11.06 23.28
N SER A 232 4.95 11.84 22.23
CA SER A 232 4.70 13.27 22.31
C SER A 232 3.26 13.66 22.71
N GLY A 233 2.40 12.71 23.08
CA GLY A 233 1.06 12.99 23.60
C GLY A 233 0.07 13.61 22.59
N HIS A 234 0.48 13.84 21.36
CA HIS A 234 -0.40 14.26 20.29
C HIS A 234 -0.98 13.00 19.61
N THR A 235 -2.12 12.56 20.12
CA THR A 235 -2.88 11.43 19.56
C THR A 235 -3.52 11.83 18.23
N PHE A 236 -2.82 11.66 17.13
CA PHE A 236 -3.43 11.53 15.80
C PHE A 236 -4.00 10.10 15.62
N ASN A 237 -4.69 9.60 16.63
CA ASN A 237 -5.20 8.23 16.65
C ASN A 237 -6.42 8.09 15.76
N SER A 238 -6.20 7.69 14.54
CA SER A 238 -7.19 6.88 13.80
C SER A 238 -7.19 5.46 14.42
N GLY A 239 -8.37 4.88 14.63
CA GLY A 239 -8.61 3.70 15.48
C GLY A 239 -7.68 2.50 15.31
N GLU A 240 -7.13 2.26 14.13
CA GLU A 240 -6.28 1.12 13.76
C GLU A 240 -4.93 1.05 14.53
N PHE A 241 -4.39 2.21 14.91
CA PHE A 241 -3.08 2.29 15.57
C PHE A 241 -3.17 2.48 17.08
N ALA A 242 -4.38 2.62 17.62
CA ALA A 242 -4.59 2.81 19.04
C ALA A 242 -4.12 1.59 19.84
N GLY A 243 -2.96 1.70 20.45
CA GLY A 243 -2.44 0.69 21.37
C GLY A 243 -1.49 -0.35 20.76
N TYR A 244 -1.08 -0.21 19.50
CA TYR A 244 -0.05 -1.05 18.90
C TYR A 244 1.30 -0.36 18.85
N THR A 245 2.33 -1.07 19.22
CA THR A 245 3.72 -0.65 19.00
C THR A 245 4.18 -1.05 17.59
N PRO A 246 5.22 -0.42 17.02
CA PRO A 246 5.79 -0.84 15.75
C PRO A 246 6.20 -2.32 15.73
N LEU A 247 6.72 -2.85 16.83
CA LEU A 247 7.09 -4.26 16.94
C LEU A 247 5.87 -5.19 16.92
N GLU A 248 4.76 -4.81 17.56
CA GLU A 248 3.51 -5.58 17.50
C GLU A 248 2.97 -5.64 16.07
N HIS A 249 3.05 -4.56 15.29
CA HIS A 249 2.68 -4.57 13.89
C HIS A 249 3.51 -5.59 13.08
N ILE A 250 4.82 -5.62 13.26
CA ILE A 250 5.70 -6.59 12.58
C ILE A 250 5.32 -8.02 12.98
N LYS A 251 5.08 -8.27 14.28
CA LYS A 251 4.65 -9.57 14.76
C LYS A 251 3.33 -10.02 14.14
N ILE A 252 2.36 -9.11 14.00
CA ILE A 252 1.10 -9.41 13.31
C ILE A 252 1.36 -9.82 11.86
N LEU A 253 2.19 -9.09 11.10
CA LEU A 253 2.54 -9.51 9.74
C LEU A 253 3.14 -10.91 9.69
N GLN A 254 4.00 -11.23 10.65
CA GLN A 254 4.66 -12.54 10.73
C GLN A 254 3.71 -13.66 11.18
N GLU A 255 2.69 -13.36 11.97
CA GLU A 255 1.61 -14.32 12.29
C GLU A 255 0.84 -14.73 11.04
N TYR A 256 0.52 -13.77 10.15
CA TYR A 256 -0.16 -14.06 8.88
C TYR A 256 0.76 -14.64 7.79
N ALA A 257 2.06 -14.38 7.88
CA ALA A 257 3.07 -14.84 6.95
C ALA A 257 4.29 -15.43 7.69
N PRO A 258 4.15 -16.62 8.32
CA PRO A 258 5.29 -17.27 8.98
C PRO A 258 6.44 -17.46 8.01
N GLY A 259 7.64 -16.99 8.40
CA GLY A 259 8.82 -16.99 7.55
C GLY A 259 9.05 -15.72 6.73
N LEU A 260 8.12 -14.76 6.74
CA LEU A 260 8.37 -13.43 6.16
C LEU A 260 9.47 -12.72 6.97
N ARG A 261 10.50 -12.28 6.26
CA ARG A 261 11.61 -11.51 6.82
C ARG A 261 11.76 -10.23 6.03
N PHE A 262 12.13 -9.15 6.71
CA PHE A 262 12.44 -7.87 6.10
C PHE A 262 13.94 -7.65 6.19
N ASP A 263 14.56 -7.28 5.07
CA ASP A 263 15.96 -6.85 5.02
C ASP A 263 16.11 -5.46 5.63
N TYR A 264 15.11 -4.60 5.38
CA TYR A 264 15.09 -3.23 5.90
C TYR A 264 13.73 -2.90 6.51
N LEU A 265 13.78 -2.31 7.69
CA LEU A 265 12.64 -1.67 8.34
C LEU A 265 12.88 -0.16 8.32
N ILE A 266 12.00 0.57 7.66
CA ILE A 266 12.09 2.02 7.54
C ILE A 266 11.10 2.66 8.50
N ALA A 267 11.58 3.55 9.34
CA ALA A 267 10.79 4.23 10.35
C ALA A 267 11.11 5.72 10.42
N ASP A 268 10.09 6.53 10.75
CA ASP A 268 10.33 7.93 11.06
C ASP A 268 11.10 8.06 12.38
N GLU A 269 12.07 8.96 12.44
CA GLU A 269 12.91 9.16 13.63
C GLU A 269 12.14 9.62 14.86
N SER A 270 10.93 10.17 14.68
CA SER A 270 10.04 10.57 15.77
C SER A 270 9.31 9.40 16.43
N LEU A 271 9.37 8.20 15.83
CA LEU A 271 8.76 7.02 16.42
C LEU A 271 9.57 6.53 17.61
N GLU A 272 8.93 6.30 18.75
CA GLU A 272 9.54 5.58 19.85
C GLU A 272 9.77 4.12 19.47
N LEU A 273 10.81 3.89 18.74
CA LEU A 273 11.35 2.56 18.53
C LEU A 273 12.03 2.18 19.85
N ARG A 274 11.30 1.54 20.76
CA ARG A 274 11.87 1.04 22.03
C ARG A 274 13.07 0.18 21.69
N GLY A 275 14.25 0.86 21.67
CA GLY A 275 15.43 0.55 20.87
C GLY A 275 15.92 -0.89 20.94
N ASP A 276 15.97 -1.50 22.14
CA ASP A 276 16.60 -2.81 22.33
C ASP A 276 15.75 -3.97 21.79
N GLU A 277 14.41 -3.92 21.90
CA GLU A 277 13.55 -5.03 21.49
C GLU A 277 13.38 -5.09 19.97
N MET A 278 13.19 -3.94 19.33
CA MET A 278 13.09 -3.85 17.87
C MET A 278 14.41 -4.28 17.22
N GLN A 279 15.53 -3.73 17.70
CA GLN A 279 16.85 -4.07 17.19
C GLN A 279 17.18 -5.56 17.40
N LYS A 280 16.86 -6.13 18.55
CA LYS A 280 17.02 -7.57 18.82
C LYS A 280 16.17 -8.42 17.87
N HIS A 281 14.91 -8.02 17.64
CA HIS A 281 14.02 -8.72 16.73
C HIS A 281 14.56 -8.72 15.30
N LEU A 282 14.96 -7.57 14.78
CA LEU A 282 15.54 -7.44 13.44
C LEU A 282 16.87 -8.21 13.31
N SER A 283 17.77 -8.07 14.27
CA SER A 283 19.05 -8.80 14.27
C SER A 283 18.84 -10.31 14.27
N SER A 284 17.80 -10.83 14.96
CA SER A 284 17.46 -12.25 14.94
C SER A 284 16.93 -12.73 13.59
N THR A 285 16.40 -11.83 12.76
CA THR A 285 15.87 -12.12 11.42
C THR A 285 16.81 -11.70 10.30
N GLY A 286 17.92 -11.05 10.61
CA GLY A 286 18.91 -10.56 9.64
C GLY A 286 18.53 -9.22 9.00
N GLY A 287 17.59 -8.47 9.58
CA GLY A 287 17.14 -7.18 9.08
C GLY A 287 17.84 -5.98 9.73
N GLU A 288 17.75 -4.84 9.07
CA GLU A 288 18.32 -3.56 9.50
C GLU A 288 17.20 -2.52 9.72
N LEU A 289 17.34 -1.71 10.79
CA LEU A 289 16.45 -0.59 11.07
C LEU A 289 17.08 0.70 10.54
N ILE A 290 16.35 1.37 9.65
CA ILE A 290 16.72 2.70 9.14
C ILE A 290 15.72 3.71 9.70
N ALA A 291 16.20 4.58 10.60
CA ALA A 291 15.43 5.70 11.11
C ALA A 291 15.83 6.99 10.35
N ALA A 292 14.84 7.70 9.84
CA ALA A 292 15.04 8.94 9.10
C ALA A 292 13.86 9.89 9.29
N ASP A 293 14.06 11.18 9.04
CA ASP A 293 12.97 12.16 8.99
C ASP A 293 12.13 11.88 7.73
N LEU A 294 10.93 11.34 7.91
CA LEU A 294 10.04 10.93 6.82
C LEU A 294 8.75 11.73 6.74
N ARG A 295 8.46 12.59 7.73
CA ARG A 295 7.21 13.35 7.78
C ARG A 295 7.17 14.44 6.74
N ASP A 296 6.02 14.61 6.13
CA ASP A 296 5.72 15.80 5.33
C ASP A 296 5.57 17.02 6.22
N ASN A 297 6.29 18.09 5.90
CA ASN A 297 6.35 19.28 6.76
C ASN A 297 5.03 20.07 6.79
N ALA A 298 4.16 19.91 5.79
CA ALA A 298 2.90 20.62 5.70
C ALA A 298 1.77 19.89 6.45
N THR A 299 1.75 18.56 6.37
CA THR A 299 0.66 17.77 6.92
C THR A 299 0.99 17.07 8.23
N LEU A 300 2.27 16.77 8.48
CA LEU A 300 2.83 16.02 9.62
C LEU A 300 2.27 14.59 9.81
N ILE A 301 1.18 14.25 9.12
CA ILE A 301 0.49 12.95 9.20
C ILE A 301 0.76 12.05 7.98
N HIS A 302 1.41 12.59 6.95
CA HIS A 302 1.77 11.85 5.74
C HIS A 302 3.29 11.72 5.60
N HIS A 303 3.71 10.67 4.90
CA HIS A 303 5.09 10.54 4.48
C HIS A 303 5.41 11.53 3.35
N SER A 304 6.59 12.15 3.43
CA SER A 304 7.10 13.01 2.38
C SER A 304 7.71 12.18 1.25
N SER A 305 7.11 12.23 0.06
CA SER A 305 7.66 11.55 -1.12
C SER A 305 9.11 12.00 -1.41
N LYS A 306 9.43 13.29 -1.19
CA LYS A 306 10.78 13.81 -1.38
C LYS A 306 11.81 13.19 -0.43
N LYS A 307 11.46 13.05 0.86
CA LYS A 307 12.34 12.44 1.86
C LYS A 307 12.49 10.94 1.60
N LEU A 308 11.40 10.25 1.23
CA LEU A 308 11.45 8.85 0.79
C LEU A 308 12.32 8.66 -0.47
N THR A 309 12.26 9.59 -1.45
CA THR A 309 13.13 9.53 -2.63
C THR A 309 14.61 9.56 -2.23
N SER A 310 14.99 10.46 -1.34
CA SER A 310 16.39 10.56 -0.88
C SER A 310 16.83 9.30 -0.16
N LEU A 311 15.96 8.72 0.65
CA LEU A 311 16.23 7.47 1.35
C LEU A 311 16.37 6.29 0.39
N PHE A 312 15.45 6.11 -0.55
CA PHE A 312 15.54 5.03 -1.53
C PHE A 312 16.78 5.14 -2.42
N ALA A 313 17.12 6.36 -2.87
CA ALA A 313 18.33 6.58 -3.65
C ALA A 313 19.59 6.18 -2.86
N HIS A 314 19.63 6.45 -1.56
CA HIS A 314 20.73 6.05 -0.68
C HIS A 314 20.81 4.52 -0.54
N ILE A 315 19.71 3.87 -0.19
CA ILE A 315 19.64 2.39 -0.02
C ILE A 315 20.06 1.68 -1.32
N VAL A 316 19.53 2.12 -2.47
CA VAL A 316 19.87 1.52 -3.77
C VAL A 316 21.35 1.73 -4.10
N SER A 317 21.92 2.92 -3.83
CA SER A 317 23.33 3.20 -4.10
C SER A 317 24.27 2.34 -3.25
N GLU A 318 23.98 2.15 -1.98
CA GLU A 318 24.79 1.30 -1.10
C GLU A 318 24.76 -0.16 -1.52
N THR A 319 23.60 -0.66 -1.95
CA THR A 319 23.44 -2.07 -2.36
C THR A 319 24.09 -2.36 -3.72
N LEU A 320 24.26 -1.37 -4.58
CA LEU A 320 24.95 -1.52 -5.87
C LEU A 320 26.48 -1.40 -5.74
N LEU A 321 26.98 -0.87 -4.63
CA LEU A 321 28.41 -0.69 -4.37
C LEU A 321 29.03 -1.81 -3.51
N GLY A 322 28.22 -2.66 -2.89
CA GLY A 322 28.64 -3.85 -2.12
C GLY A 322 28.49 -5.12 -2.91
#